data_fb7c612388675807270d18480017a945
#
_entry.id   fb7c612388675807270d18480017a945
#
_cell.length_a   1.000
_cell.length_b   1.000
_cell.length_c   1.000
_cell.angle_alpha   90.00
_cell.angle_beta   90.00
_cell.angle_gamma   90.00
#
_symmetry.space_group_name_H-M   'P 1'
#
loop_
_entity.id
_entity.type
_entity.pdbx_description
1 polymer ?
#
loop_
_entity_poly.entity_id
_entity_poly.type
_entity_poly.pdbx_seq_one_letter_code
_entity_poly.pdbx_strand_id
1 'polypeptide(L)'
;MVESYGLDLFDLQFRRESIGWVLRVMIDRPWSPESQGKEKETAAEEPVTVHDCSKVSQDLSAILDVEPELVGGDDRTYTLEVSSPGLDRPLRGELDYRRFRGRLAKIVTVHPVEGQSHFEGRIEGVEEGAVLVTQGRRTHRVPLEAIRRARLEVEF
;
A
#
# COMPACT_ATOMS: atom_id res chain seq x y z
N MET A 1 -14.95 -8.32 6.39
CA MET A 1 -14.80 -9.52 5.53
C MET A 1 -13.34 -9.83 5.22
N VAL A 2 -12.58 -8.86 4.76
CA VAL A 2 -11.15 -9.05 4.45
C VAL A 2 -10.36 -9.52 5.68
N GLU A 3 -10.68 -8.98 6.84
CA GLU A 3 -10.02 -9.33 8.10
C GLU A 3 -10.21 -10.80 8.48
N SER A 4 -11.30 -11.43 8.03
CA SER A 4 -11.55 -12.83 8.34
C SER A 4 -10.54 -13.78 7.67
N TYR A 5 -9.80 -13.28 6.67
CA TYR A 5 -8.73 -14.02 6.01
C TYR A 5 -7.34 -13.65 6.55
N GLY A 6 -7.27 -12.83 7.60
CA GLY A 6 -6.00 -12.30 8.08
C GLY A 6 -5.39 -11.28 7.13
N LEU A 7 -6.22 -10.50 6.45
CA LEU A 7 -5.81 -9.50 5.48
C LEU A 7 -6.38 -8.13 5.86
N ASP A 8 -5.76 -7.08 5.33
CA ASP A 8 -6.23 -5.71 5.51
C ASP A 8 -6.71 -5.14 4.19
N LEU A 9 -7.70 -4.25 4.26
CA LEU A 9 -8.13 -3.46 3.12
C LEU A 9 -7.15 -2.30 2.92
N PHE A 10 -6.44 -2.32 1.81
CA PHE A 10 -5.49 -1.25 1.47
C PHE A 10 -6.19 -0.07 0.80
N ASP A 11 -7.05 -0.35 -0.17
CA ASP A 11 -7.78 0.68 -0.90
C ASP A 11 -9.05 0.09 -1.51
N LEU A 12 -10.05 0.94 -1.68
CA LEU A 12 -11.32 0.58 -2.29
C LEU A 12 -11.73 1.70 -3.24
N GLN A 13 -11.94 1.36 -4.51
CA GLN A 13 -12.36 2.31 -5.53
C GLN A 13 -13.55 1.78 -6.30
N PHE A 14 -14.53 2.63 -6.54
CA PHE A 14 -15.65 2.31 -7.41
C PHE A 14 -15.75 3.43 -8.44
N ARG A 15 -15.34 3.16 -9.68
CA ARG A 15 -15.23 4.17 -10.72
C ARG A 15 -15.81 3.68 -12.03
N ARG A 16 -16.26 4.64 -12.84
CA ARG A 16 -16.62 4.38 -14.22
C ARG A 16 -15.38 4.55 -15.08
N GLU A 17 -14.97 3.47 -15.73
CA GLU A 17 -13.82 3.45 -16.63
C GLU A 17 -14.29 3.11 -18.05
N SER A 18 -13.37 3.05 -19.01
CA SER A 18 -13.72 2.79 -20.42
C SER A 18 -14.46 1.48 -20.62
N ILE A 19 -14.20 0.49 -19.79
CA ILE A 19 -14.88 -0.82 -19.86
C ILE A 19 -16.22 -0.85 -19.11
N GLY A 20 -16.58 0.25 -18.42
CA GLY A 20 -17.79 0.34 -17.61
C GLY A 20 -17.44 0.58 -16.14
N TRP A 21 -18.34 0.21 -15.23
CA TRP A 21 -18.11 0.36 -13.80
C TRP A 21 -17.12 -0.68 -13.29
N VAL A 22 -16.17 -0.24 -12.50
CA VAL A 22 -15.15 -1.11 -11.91
C VAL A 22 -15.12 -0.89 -10.40
N LEU A 23 -15.29 -1.97 -9.65
CA LEU A 23 -15.05 -2.00 -8.22
C LEU A 23 -13.67 -2.62 -8.02
N ARG A 24 -12.73 -1.79 -7.58
CA ARG A 24 -11.34 -2.21 -7.39
C ARG A 24 -11.01 -2.29 -5.91
N VAL A 25 -10.65 -3.48 -5.47
CA VAL A 25 -10.34 -3.76 -4.07
C VAL A 25 -8.87 -4.16 -3.98
N MET A 26 -8.10 -3.40 -3.21
CA MET A 26 -6.70 -3.75 -2.94
C MET A 26 -6.59 -4.27 -1.52
N ILE A 27 -6.01 -5.44 -1.37
CA ILE A 27 -5.82 -6.09 -0.09
C ILE A 27 -4.34 -6.25 0.22
N ASP A 28 -4.00 -6.26 1.50
CA ASP A 28 -2.62 -6.30 1.94
C ASP A 28 -2.49 -7.21 3.17
N ARG A 29 -1.27 -7.60 3.50
CA ARG A 29 -0.97 -8.31 4.74
C ARG A 29 -0.95 -7.31 5.88
N PRO A 30 -1.58 -7.63 7.03
CA PRO A 30 -1.50 -6.77 8.19
C PRO A 30 -0.06 -6.71 8.72
N TRP A 31 0.31 -5.53 9.18
CA TRP A 31 1.63 -5.31 9.77
C TRP A 31 1.51 -4.34 10.95
N SER A 32 2.30 -4.60 11.98
CA SER A 32 2.42 -3.69 13.11
C SER A 32 3.87 -3.60 13.58
N PRO A 33 4.27 -2.50 14.22
CA PRO A 33 5.63 -2.37 14.76
C PRO A 33 6.01 -3.48 15.74
N GLU A 34 5.03 -4.04 16.42
CA GLU A 34 5.22 -5.11 17.40
C GLU A 34 5.62 -6.42 16.75
N SER A 35 5.23 -6.65 15.51
CA SER A 35 5.59 -7.87 14.78
C SER A 35 7.02 -7.85 14.27
N GLN A 36 7.67 -6.70 14.31
CA GLN A 36 8.99 -6.49 13.76
C GLN A 36 10.11 -7.24 14.51
N GLY A 37 9.88 -7.59 15.77
CA GLY A 37 10.89 -8.27 16.58
C GLY A 37 10.91 -9.77 16.48
N LYS A 38 9.90 -10.39 15.93
CA LYS A 38 9.73 -11.85 15.99
C LYS A 38 10.24 -12.59 14.78
N GLU A 39 10.40 -11.95 13.65
CA GLU A 39 10.68 -12.64 12.40
C GLU A 39 11.51 -11.75 11.48
N LYS A 40 12.76 -11.60 11.81
CA LYS A 40 13.66 -10.73 11.05
C LYS A 40 13.93 -11.17 9.62
N GLU A 41 13.62 -12.39 9.26
CA GLU A 41 14.10 -12.95 8.00
C GLU A 41 13.01 -13.41 7.05
N THR A 42 11.86 -13.78 7.57
CA THR A 42 10.84 -14.43 6.77
C THR A 42 9.52 -13.70 6.71
N ALA A 43 9.28 -12.90 7.68
CA ALA A 43 8.11 -12.04 7.68
C ALA A 43 8.16 -11.02 6.62
N ALA A 44 9.31 -10.88 6.08
CA ALA A 44 9.35 -10.16 4.87
C ALA A 44 8.23 -10.68 4.04
N GLU A 45 7.09 -10.52 4.66
CA GLU A 45 6.14 -10.16 3.73
C GLU A 45 5.85 -11.25 2.72
N GLU A 46 5.27 -12.33 3.23
CA GLU A 46 4.57 -13.19 2.31
C GLU A 46 3.63 -12.27 1.54
N PRO A 47 3.84 -12.08 0.26
CA PRO A 47 2.97 -11.21 -0.51
C PRO A 47 1.56 -11.79 -0.52
N VAL A 48 0.59 -10.94 -0.74
CA VAL A 48 -0.77 -11.38 -1.01
C VAL A 48 -0.72 -12.24 -2.27
N THR A 49 -1.25 -13.46 -2.18
CA THR A 49 -1.22 -14.39 -3.30
C THR A 49 -2.43 -14.24 -4.22
N VAL A 50 -2.33 -14.80 -5.42
CA VAL A 50 -3.48 -14.89 -6.34
C VAL A 50 -4.63 -15.65 -5.67
N HIS A 51 -4.31 -16.66 -4.88
CA HIS A 51 -5.30 -17.43 -4.14
C HIS A 51 -6.06 -16.57 -3.12
N ASP A 52 -5.34 -15.70 -2.39
CA ASP A 52 -5.96 -14.76 -1.47
C ASP A 52 -6.93 -13.82 -2.18
N CYS A 53 -6.50 -13.27 -3.31
CA CYS A 53 -7.33 -12.39 -4.13
C CYS A 53 -8.57 -13.13 -4.66
N SER A 54 -8.40 -14.36 -5.08
CA SER A 54 -9.49 -15.19 -5.59
C SER A 54 -10.54 -15.47 -4.52
N LYS A 55 -10.11 -15.80 -3.30
CA LYS A 55 -11.04 -16.03 -2.19
C LYS A 55 -11.84 -14.79 -1.84
N VAL A 56 -11.17 -13.65 -1.72
CA VAL A 56 -11.83 -12.39 -1.41
C VAL A 56 -12.79 -12.02 -2.53
N SER A 57 -12.39 -12.21 -3.77
CA SER A 57 -13.22 -11.92 -4.93
C SER A 57 -14.51 -12.76 -4.92
N GLN A 58 -14.41 -14.06 -4.66
CA GLN A 58 -15.57 -14.95 -4.63
C GLN A 58 -16.56 -14.58 -3.52
N ASP A 59 -16.05 -14.32 -2.32
CA ASP A 59 -16.89 -13.98 -1.18
C ASP A 59 -17.52 -12.61 -1.35
N LEU A 60 -16.78 -11.64 -1.85
CA LEU A 60 -17.29 -10.31 -2.09
C LEU A 60 -18.35 -10.32 -3.19
N SER A 61 -18.14 -11.09 -4.26
CA SER A 61 -19.10 -11.25 -5.32
C SER A 61 -20.42 -11.82 -4.79
N ALA A 62 -20.35 -12.83 -3.91
CA ALA A 62 -21.52 -13.41 -3.29
C ALA A 62 -22.29 -12.39 -2.42
N ILE A 63 -21.57 -11.57 -1.66
CA ILE A 63 -22.18 -10.51 -0.83
C ILE A 63 -22.88 -9.49 -1.71
N LEU A 64 -22.25 -9.05 -2.79
CA LEU A 64 -22.80 -8.04 -3.69
C LEU A 64 -23.99 -8.56 -4.48
N ASP A 65 -24.05 -9.86 -4.74
CA ASP A 65 -25.21 -10.48 -5.39
C ASP A 65 -26.45 -10.45 -4.48
N VAL A 66 -26.24 -10.54 -3.17
CA VAL A 66 -27.32 -10.48 -2.18
C VAL A 66 -27.72 -9.04 -1.86
N GLU A 67 -26.74 -8.12 -1.92
CA GLU A 67 -26.96 -6.70 -1.63
C GLU A 67 -26.55 -5.83 -2.82
N PRO A 68 -27.25 -5.91 -3.94
CA PRO A 68 -26.82 -5.20 -5.17
C PRO A 68 -26.85 -3.68 -5.05
N GLU A 69 -27.59 -3.13 -4.11
CA GLU A 69 -27.61 -1.69 -3.88
C GLU A 69 -26.26 -1.11 -3.50
N LEU A 70 -25.34 -1.93 -3.00
CA LEU A 70 -23.99 -1.48 -2.65
C LEU A 70 -23.17 -1.05 -3.88
N VAL A 71 -23.53 -1.57 -5.05
CA VAL A 71 -22.86 -1.23 -6.32
C VAL A 71 -23.80 -0.59 -7.34
N GLY A 72 -24.89 0.03 -6.87
CA GLY A 72 -25.78 0.80 -7.70
C GLY A 72 -27.07 0.10 -8.13
N GLY A 73 -27.39 -1.07 -7.55
CA GLY A 73 -28.63 -1.79 -7.79
C GLY A 73 -28.51 -2.91 -8.82
N ASP A 74 -29.61 -3.64 -8.99
CA ASP A 74 -29.67 -4.83 -9.84
C ASP A 74 -29.38 -4.56 -11.31
N ASP A 75 -29.71 -3.37 -11.79
CA ASP A 75 -29.57 -3.01 -13.21
C ASP A 75 -28.15 -2.61 -13.59
N ARG A 76 -27.26 -2.48 -12.63
CA ARG A 76 -25.91 -2.03 -12.90
C ARG A 76 -24.95 -3.21 -13.03
N THR A 77 -24.30 -3.28 -14.18
CA THR A 77 -23.21 -4.23 -14.37
C THR A 77 -21.90 -3.58 -13.91
N TYR A 78 -21.02 -4.37 -13.32
CA TYR A 78 -19.74 -3.91 -12.87
C TYR A 78 -18.71 -5.02 -13.00
N THR A 79 -17.44 -4.63 -13.03
CA THR A 79 -16.30 -5.55 -12.98
C THR A 79 -15.68 -5.49 -11.59
N LEU A 80 -15.47 -6.64 -10.97
CA LEU A 80 -14.81 -6.72 -9.68
C LEU A 80 -13.34 -7.10 -9.90
N GLU A 81 -12.45 -6.26 -9.38
CA GLU A 81 -11.00 -6.53 -9.41
C GLU A 81 -10.48 -6.57 -7.98
N VAL A 82 -9.80 -7.65 -7.62
CA VAL A 82 -9.14 -7.79 -6.32
C VAL A 82 -7.65 -7.99 -6.58
N SER A 83 -6.84 -7.12 -5.97
CA SER A 83 -5.39 -7.13 -6.19
C SER A 83 -4.64 -6.71 -4.93
N SER A 84 -3.33 -6.75 -5.00
CA SER A 84 -2.45 -6.22 -3.97
C SER A 84 -1.81 -4.91 -4.45
N PRO A 85 -1.22 -4.10 -3.53
CA PRO A 85 -0.57 -2.84 -3.92
C PRO A 85 0.63 -2.99 -4.85
N GLY A 86 1.22 -4.20 -4.96
CA GLY A 86 2.38 -4.41 -5.82
C GLY A 86 3.71 -4.11 -5.14
N LEU A 87 4.80 -4.23 -5.94
CA LEU A 87 6.16 -4.03 -5.44
C LEU A 87 6.55 -2.56 -5.34
N ASP A 88 5.92 -1.72 -6.13
CA ASP A 88 6.15 -0.28 -6.18
C ASP A 88 5.04 0.49 -5.47
N ARG A 89 4.57 -0.04 -4.37
CA ARG A 89 3.42 0.47 -3.63
C ARG A 89 3.67 1.88 -3.08
N PRO A 90 2.61 2.70 -2.94
CA PRO A 90 2.74 4.00 -2.30
C PRO A 90 3.01 3.87 -0.81
N LEU A 91 3.76 4.82 -0.27
CA LEU A 91 4.02 4.94 1.16
C LEU A 91 3.15 6.07 1.69
N ARG A 92 2.22 5.74 2.57
CA ARG A 92 1.16 6.67 2.98
C ARG A 92 1.35 7.30 4.35
N GLY A 93 2.21 6.77 5.17
CA GLY A 93 2.41 7.31 6.50
C GLY A 93 3.55 6.65 7.25
N GLU A 94 3.73 7.06 8.50
CA GLU A 94 4.84 6.62 9.34
C GLU A 94 4.97 5.11 9.42
N LEU A 95 3.86 4.39 9.56
CA LEU A 95 3.88 2.94 9.68
C LEU A 95 4.43 2.27 8.42
N ASP A 96 4.12 2.82 7.25
CA ASP A 96 4.64 2.28 6.01
C ASP A 96 6.15 2.42 5.93
N TYR A 97 6.69 3.57 6.34
CA TYR A 97 8.13 3.79 6.36
C TYR A 97 8.84 2.87 7.36
N ARG A 98 8.21 2.59 8.49
CA ARG A 98 8.75 1.64 9.48
C ARG A 98 8.74 0.22 8.94
N ARG A 99 7.64 -0.15 8.28
CA ARG A 99 7.45 -1.48 7.70
C ARG A 99 8.51 -1.79 6.64
N PHE A 100 8.75 -0.82 5.77
CA PHE A 100 9.64 -1.00 4.62
C PHE A 100 11.04 -0.45 4.83
N ARG A 101 11.47 -0.41 6.06
CA ARG A 101 12.84 -0.03 6.40
C ARG A 101 13.84 -0.92 5.64
N GLY A 102 14.86 -0.29 5.06
CA GLY A 102 15.85 -0.98 4.25
C GLY A 102 15.52 -1.06 2.77
N ARG A 103 14.28 -0.72 2.40
CA ARG A 103 13.85 -0.75 1.00
C ARG A 103 14.16 0.57 0.29
N LEU A 104 14.34 0.47 -1.00
CA LEU A 104 14.57 1.63 -1.85
C LEU A 104 13.24 2.34 -2.11
N ALA A 105 13.24 3.67 -1.98
CA ALA A 105 12.03 4.48 -2.14
C ALA A 105 12.31 5.76 -2.90
N LYS A 106 11.26 6.29 -3.55
CA LYS A 106 11.26 7.61 -4.14
C LYS A 106 10.29 8.48 -3.36
N ILE A 107 10.78 9.65 -2.95
CA ILE A 107 10.00 10.61 -2.16
C ILE A 107 10.00 11.96 -2.86
N VAL A 108 8.82 12.55 -3.01
CA VAL A 108 8.65 13.92 -3.56
C VAL A 108 8.07 14.79 -2.46
N THR A 109 8.72 15.93 -2.20
CA THR A 109 8.28 16.86 -1.16
C THR A 109 7.52 18.05 -1.74
N VAL A 110 6.71 18.71 -0.90
CA VAL A 110 5.93 19.89 -1.30
C VAL A 110 6.80 21.15 -1.39
N HIS A 111 7.94 21.15 -0.72
CA HIS A 111 8.93 22.24 -0.78
C HIS A 111 10.33 21.62 -0.66
N PRO A 112 11.36 22.35 -1.07
CA PRO A 112 12.72 21.81 -0.96
C PRO A 112 13.11 21.52 0.48
N VAL A 113 13.71 20.36 0.69
CA VAL A 113 14.30 19.95 1.96
C VAL A 113 15.77 19.71 1.68
N GLU A 114 16.65 20.37 2.43
CA GLU A 114 18.10 20.32 2.19
C GLU A 114 18.47 20.62 0.74
N GLY A 115 17.71 21.54 0.11
CA GLY A 115 17.97 21.98 -1.25
C GLY A 115 17.40 21.09 -2.36
N GLN A 116 16.66 20.04 -2.04
CA GLN A 116 16.08 19.17 -3.07
C GLN A 116 14.66 18.76 -2.71
N SER A 117 13.85 18.51 -3.75
CA SER A 117 12.44 18.10 -3.61
C SER A 117 12.21 16.64 -4.00
N HIS A 118 13.24 15.96 -4.48
CA HIS A 118 13.18 14.55 -4.87
C HIS A 118 14.27 13.81 -4.13
N PHE A 119 13.88 12.71 -3.50
CA PHE A 119 14.81 11.85 -2.79
C PHE A 119 14.63 10.43 -3.32
N GLU A 120 15.72 9.79 -3.67
CA GLU A 120 15.74 8.41 -4.10
C GLU A 120 16.82 7.69 -3.30
N GLY A 121 16.41 6.84 -2.38
CA GLY A 121 17.34 6.15 -1.52
C GLY A 121 16.67 5.14 -0.63
N ARG A 122 17.45 4.54 0.26
CA ARG A 122 16.95 3.53 1.19
C ARG A 122 16.38 4.17 2.44
N ILE A 123 15.23 3.63 2.86
CA ILE A 123 14.60 4.06 4.10
C ILE A 123 15.41 3.48 5.27
N GLU A 124 15.98 4.35 6.09
CA GLU A 124 16.72 3.92 7.28
C GLU A 124 15.80 3.80 8.51
N GLY A 125 14.71 4.54 8.52
CA GLY A 125 13.76 4.50 9.61
C GLY A 125 12.99 5.79 9.73
N VAL A 126 12.28 5.93 10.84
CA VAL A 126 11.53 7.15 11.16
C VAL A 126 11.96 7.62 12.54
N GLU A 127 12.24 8.91 12.67
CA GLU A 127 12.68 9.51 13.92
C GLU A 127 12.06 10.90 14.07
N GLU A 128 11.37 11.10 15.19
CA GLU A 128 10.76 12.39 15.52
C GLU A 128 9.94 13.03 14.40
N GLY A 129 9.08 12.22 13.76
CA GLY A 129 8.21 12.72 12.69
C GLY A 129 8.91 12.95 11.35
N ALA A 130 10.08 12.40 11.16
CA ALA A 130 10.82 12.49 9.91
C ALA A 130 11.30 11.13 9.44
N VAL A 131 11.32 10.95 8.13
CA VAL A 131 11.86 9.74 7.51
C VAL A 131 13.35 9.95 7.26
N LEU A 132 14.15 8.97 7.63
CA LEU A 132 15.59 8.98 7.36
C LEU A 132 15.82 8.19 6.08
N VAL A 133 16.38 8.86 5.07
CA VAL A 133 16.63 8.28 3.74
C VAL A 133 18.10 8.39 3.43
N THR A 134 18.74 7.26 3.15
CA THR A 134 20.14 7.24 2.75
C THR A 134 20.24 7.27 1.23
N GLN A 135 20.82 8.35 0.72
CA GLN A 135 21.05 8.55 -0.70
C GLN A 135 22.57 8.62 -0.91
N GLY A 136 23.12 7.54 -1.45
CA GLY A 136 24.57 7.43 -1.58
C GLY A 136 25.24 7.35 -0.21
N ARG A 137 26.05 8.35 0.12
CA ARG A 137 26.76 8.43 1.41
C ARG A 137 26.12 9.37 2.41
N ARG A 138 24.99 9.98 2.03
CA ARG A 138 24.29 10.94 2.88
C ARG A 138 22.99 10.38 3.37
N THR A 139 22.68 10.65 4.62
CA THR A 139 21.36 10.37 5.19
C THR A 139 20.62 11.69 5.30
N HIS A 140 19.47 11.75 4.67
CA HIS A 140 18.59 12.92 4.69
C HIS A 140 17.47 12.71 5.68
N ARG A 141 17.11 13.77 6.37
CA ARG A 141 15.97 13.78 7.27
C ARG A 141 14.82 14.51 6.58
N VAL A 142 13.80 13.77 6.16
CA VAL A 142 12.68 14.32 5.44
C VAL A 142 11.45 14.34 6.34
N PRO A 143 10.96 15.52 6.75
CA PRO A 143 9.76 15.58 7.59
C PRO A 143 8.57 14.94 6.90
N LEU A 144 7.82 14.13 7.63
CA LEU A 144 6.62 13.48 7.10
C LEU A 144 5.63 14.48 6.53
N GLU A 145 5.47 15.63 7.21
CA GLU A 145 4.57 16.69 6.79
C GLU A 145 4.98 17.37 5.48
N ALA A 146 6.25 17.26 5.10
CA ALA A 146 6.76 17.83 3.86
C ALA A 146 6.58 16.88 2.67
N ILE A 147 6.27 15.63 2.91
CA ILE A 147 6.15 14.63 1.85
C ILE A 147 4.83 14.81 1.12
N ARG A 148 4.92 15.05 -0.18
CA ARG A 148 3.75 15.13 -1.06
C ARG A 148 3.29 13.74 -1.48
N ARG A 149 4.26 12.90 -1.86
CA ARG A 149 4.03 11.52 -2.26
C ARG A 149 5.31 10.72 -2.13
N ALA A 150 5.16 9.44 -1.92
CA ALA A 150 6.30 8.53 -1.85
C ALA A 150 5.85 7.14 -2.29
N ARG A 151 6.76 6.38 -2.82
CA ARG A 151 6.52 4.99 -3.19
C ARG A 151 7.81 4.18 -3.12
N LEU A 152 7.65 2.87 -2.95
CA LEU A 152 8.78 1.96 -3.05
C LEU A 152 9.22 1.82 -4.51
N GLU A 153 10.50 1.59 -4.73
CA GLU A 153 11.01 1.23 -6.04
C GLU A 153 11.17 -0.28 -6.13
N VAL A 154 10.94 -0.80 -7.33
CA VAL A 154 11.16 -2.22 -7.60
C VAL A 154 12.66 -2.47 -7.68
N GLU A 155 13.16 -3.41 -6.87
CA GLU A 155 14.56 -3.82 -6.88
C GLU A 155 14.67 -5.19 -7.52
N PHE A 156 15.60 -5.31 -8.42
CA PHE A 156 15.88 -6.57 -9.11
C PHE A 156 17.18 -7.19 -8.64
#